data_12f8cb5ee32fbe823da58938033d9e81
#
_entry.id   12f8cb5ee32fbe823da58938033d9e81
#
_cell.length_a   1.000
_cell.length_b   1.000
_cell.length_c   1.000
_cell.angle_alpha   90.00
_cell.angle_beta   90.00
_cell.angle_gamma   90.00
#
_symmetry.space_group_name_H-M   'P 1'
#
loop_
_entity.id
_entity.type
_entity.pdbx_description
1 polymer ?
#
loop_
_entity_poly.entity_id
_entity_poly.type
_entity_poly.pdbx_seq_one_letter_code
_entity_poly.pdbx_strand_id
1 'polypeptide(L)'
;RRGGMAVYGENGFSRSIHNIENSPFRTKFEHDVDEMQGNMGIGCISDMEPQPLLIQSHLGSYAITTVGKINNEKELIQEAFKKGHIHFMEMSGGKINATELVGAIISQADSLVEGLKLAQEKIKGSMTILLLTPEGIYISRDRLGRTPAIIGHKDGAFCVSFESFAYINLGYT
;
A
#
# COMPACT_ATOMS: atom_id res chain seq x y z
N ARG A 1 2.76 -14.30 9.10
CA ARG A 1 3.26 -12.93 8.87
C ARG A 1 3.98 -12.85 7.52
N ARG A 2 3.70 -11.83 6.74
CA ARG A 2 4.29 -11.63 5.42
C ARG A 2 4.98 -10.27 5.34
N GLY A 3 6.08 -10.22 4.62
CA GLY A 3 6.73 -8.99 4.19
C GLY A 3 6.57 -8.83 2.69
N GLY A 4 6.47 -7.60 2.21
CA GLY A 4 6.41 -7.31 0.80
C GLY A 4 7.08 -6.01 0.45
N MET A 5 7.59 -5.93 -0.77
CA MET A 5 8.17 -4.74 -1.37
C MET A 5 7.69 -4.59 -2.80
N ALA A 6 7.50 -3.36 -3.23
CA ALA A 6 7.34 -3.01 -4.64
C ALA A 6 8.27 -1.83 -4.96
N VAL A 7 8.93 -1.90 -6.10
CA VAL A 7 9.86 -0.87 -6.60
C VAL A 7 9.43 -0.50 -8.01
N TYR A 8 9.54 0.77 -8.35
CA TYR A 8 9.35 1.28 -9.69
C TYR A 8 10.65 1.84 -10.26
N GLY A 9 11.01 1.39 -11.45
CA GLY A 9 12.21 1.78 -12.15
C GLY A 9 12.03 1.76 -13.67
N GLU A 10 13.12 1.78 -14.41
CA GLU A 10 13.10 1.84 -15.88
C GLU A 10 12.33 0.69 -16.54
N ASN A 11 12.33 -0.49 -15.90
CA ASN A 11 11.64 -1.67 -16.39
C ASN A 11 10.19 -1.82 -15.82
N GLY A 12 9.64 -0.76 -15.24
CA GLY A 12 8.32 -0.76 -14.63
C GLY A 12 8.32 -1.22 -13.17
N PHE A 13 7.22 -1.83 -12.75
CA PHE A 13 7.04 -2.34 -11.39
C PHE A 13 7.70 -3.72 -11.22
N SER A 14 8.43 -3.88 -10.12
CA SER A 14 8.82 -5.18 -9.57
C SER A 14 8.25 -5.34 -8.16
N ARG A 15 7.82 -6.55 -7.83
CA ARG A 15 7.21 -6.85 -6.53
C ARG A 15 7.71 -8.19 -6.01
N SER A 16 7.97 -8.24 -4.72
CA SER A 16 8.29 -9.49 -4.02
C SER A 16 7.55 -9.56 -2.69
N ILE A 17 7.02 -10.74 -2.38
CA ILE A 17 6.30 -11.02 -1.13
C ILE A 17 6.82 -12.34 -0.57
N HIS A 18 7.24 -12.33 0.69
CA HIS A 18 7.74 -13.51 1.39
C HIS A 18 7.04 -13.74 2.72
N ASN A 19 6.95 -15.01 3.11
CA ASN A 19 6.62 -15.36 4.49
C ASN A 19 7.84 -15.09 5.38
N ILE A 20 7.64 -14.25 6.40
CA ILE A 20 8.68 -13.84 7.36
C ILE A 20 8.38 -14.33 8.78
N GLU A 21 7.54 -15.36 8.92
CA GLU A 21 7.17 -15.90 10.22
C GLU A 21 8.37 -16.56 10.92
N ASN A 22 9.16 -17.32 10.17
CA ASN A 22 10.28 -18.10 10.69
C ASN A 22 11.65 -17.60 10.23
N SER A 23 11.74 -16.45 9.59
CA SER A 23 12.98 -15.88 9.09
C SER A 23 12.93 -14.36 9.08
N PRO A 24 14.04 -13.66 9.42
CA PRO A 24 14.09 -12.21 9.36
C PRO A 24 13.77 -11.68 7.96
N PHE A 25 13.15 -10.51 7.92
CA PHE A 25 12.83 -9.81 6.66
C PHE A 25 14.06 -9.68 5.77
N ARG A 26 15.17 -9.20 6.33
CA ARG A 26 16.42 -9.00 5.59
C ARG A 26 16.89 -10.27 4.86
N THR A 27 16.88 -11.40 5.54
CA THR A 27 17.32 -12.68 4.94
C THR A 27 16.44 -13.11 3.76
N LYS A 28 15.12 -12.86 3.86
CA LYS A 28 14.18 -13.24 2.81
C LYS A 28 14.25 -12.33 1.59
N PHE A 29 14.59 -11.06 1.78
CA PHE A 29 14.61 -10.05 0.72
C PHE A 29 16.00 -9.68 0.21
N GLU A 30 17.07 -10.30 0.72
CA GLU A 30 18.44 -9.97 0.33
C GLU A 30 18.65 -10.08 -1.18
N HIS A 31 18.20 -11.17 -1.79
CA HIS A 31 18.29 -11.38 -3.23
C HIS A 31 17.38 -10.42 -4.03
N ASP A 32 16.13 -10.22 -3.56
CA ASP A 32 15.19 -9.34 -4.23
C ASP A 32 15.69 -7.88 -4.28
N VAL A 33 16.32 -7.40 -3.19
CA VAL A 33 16.88 -6.05 -3.13
C VAL A 33 17.99 -5.85 -4.15
N ASP A 34 18.82 -6.87 -4.36
CA ASP A 34 19.91 -6.82 -5.36
C ASP A 34 19.37 -6.83 -6.81
N GLU A 35 18.23 -7.47 -7.04
CA GLU A 35 17.60 -7.57 -8.37
C GLU A 35 16.66 -6.40 -8.69
N MET A 36 16.00 -5.83 -7.69
CA MET A 36 15.06 -4.72 -7.87
C MET A 36 15.80 -3.43 -8.21
N GLN A 37 15.51 -2.88 -9.38
CA GLN A 37 16.10 -1.63 -9.83
C GLN A 37 15.05 -0.53 -9.88
N GLY A 38 15.35 0.59 -9.24
CA GLY A 38 14.51 1.76 -9.19
C GLY A 38 14.90 2.72 -8.07
N ASN A 39 14.37 3.91 -8.13
CA ASN A 39 14.63 4.98 -7.16
C ASN A 39 13.42 5.27 -6.26
N MET A 40 12.34 4.56 -6.47
CA MET A 40 11.11 4.68 -5.67
C MET A 40 10.61 3.30 -5.28
N GLY A 41 10.19 3.16 -4.03
CA GLY A 41 9.65 1.90 -3.54
C GLY A 41 8.74 2.08 -2.33
N ILE A 42 7.90 1.10 -2.12
CA ILE A 42 7.07 0.95 -0.91
C ILE A 42 7.25 -0.45 -0.34
N GLY A 43 7.10 -0.57 0.95
CA GLY A 43 7.17 -1.86 1.64
C GLY A 43 6.12 -1.98 2.74
N CYS A 44 5.81 -3.20 3.11
CA CYS A 44 4.83 -3.50 4.13
C CYS A 44 5.17 -4.80 4.87
N ILE A 45 4.91 -4.81 6.16
CA ILE A 45 4.79 -6.04 6.94
C ILE A 45 3.32 -6.21 7.28
N SER A 46 2.75 -7.34 6.89
CA SER A 46 1.34 -7.68 7.10
C SER A 46 1.23 -8.98 7.90
N ASP A 47 0.24 -9.05 8.78
CA ASP A 47 0.04 -10.28 9.55
C ASP A 47 -0.54 -11.42 8.71
N MET A 48 -1.39 -11.14 7.75
CA MET A 48 -2.06 -12.16 6.95
C MET A 48 -2.10 -11.87 5.45
N GLU A 49 -2.39 -10.65 5.06
CA GLU A 49 -2.64 -10.30 3.67
C GLU A 49 -1.35 -10.10 2.86
N PRO A 50 -1.29 -10.60 1.61
CA PRO A 50 -0.20 -10.27 0.71
C PRO A 50 -0.27 -8.79 0.33
N GLN A 51 0.81 -8.06 0.53
CA GLN A 51 0.99 -6.66 0.16
C GLN A 51 2.47 -6.41 -0.20
N PRO A 52 2.78 -5.44 -1.07
CA PRO A 52 1.91 -4.56 -1.84
C PRO A 52 1.11 -5.30 -2.93
N LEU A 53 -0.05 -4.76 -3.30
CA LEU A 53 -0.78 -5.20 -4.49
C LEU A 53 -0.42 -4.33 -5.68
N LEU A 54 -0.28 -4.93 -6.87
CA LEU A 54 -0.18 -4.21 -8.13
C LEU A 54 -1.58 -4.09 -8.73
N ILE A 55 -1.99 -2.87 -9.02
CA ILE A 55 -3.29 -2.55 -9.56
C ILE A 55 -3.14 -1.84 -10.90
N GLN A 56 -3.90 -2.30 -11.88
CA GLN A 56 -4.11 -1.63 -13.16
C GLN A 56 -5.54 -1.10 -13.21
N SER A 57 -5.69 0.20 -13.35
CA SER A 57 -7.01 0.84 -13.43
C SER A 57 -7.03 1.91 -14.51
N HIS A 58 -8.19 2.57 -14.72
CA HIS A 58 -8.30 3.73 -15.59
C HIS A 58 -7.46 4.93 -15.09
N LEU A 59 -7.07 4.93 -13.82
CA LEU A 59 -6.17 5.92 -13.22
C LEU A 59 -4.68 5.61 -13.44
N GLY A 60 -4.37 4.56 -14.21
CA GLY A 60 -3.03 4.05 -14.44
C GLY A 60 -2.68 2.86 -13.56
N SER A 61 -1.41 2.48 -13.63
CA SER A 61 -0.84 1.39 -12.81
C SER A 61 -0.24 1.95 -11.53
N TYR A 62 -0.44 1.27 -10.42
CA TYR A 62 0.18 1.61 -9.15
C TYR A 62 0.34 0.38 -8.25
N ALA A 63 1.29 0.46 -7.33
CA ALA A 63 1.37 -0.47 -6.21
C ALA A 63 0.74 0.16 -4.98
N ILE A 64 0.01 -0.61 -4.19
CA ILE A 64 -0.70 -0.13 -3.00
C ILE A 64 -0.34 -0.95 -1.77
N THR A 65 -0.10 -0.26 -0.66
CA THR A 65 -0.07 -0.82 0.69
C THR A 65 -1.06 -0.10 1.59
N THR A 66 -1.63 -0.84 2.51
CA THR A 66 -2.56 -0.31 3.51
C THR A 66 -2.24 -0.82 4.90
N VAL A 67 -2.41 0.05 5.88
CA VAL A 67 -2.37 -0.31 7.30
C VAL A 67 -3.58 0.31 7.99
N GLY A 68 -4.36 -0.50 8.65
CA GLY A 68 -5.54 -0.04 9.36
C GLY A 68 -6.59 -1.11 9.52
N LYS A 69 -7.78 -0.69 9.90
CA LYS A 69 -8.93 -1.56 10.10
C LYS A 69 -10.19 -0.94 9.50
N ILE A 70 -10.87 -1.71 8.67
CA ILE A 70 -12.14 -1.34 8.05
C ILE A 70 -13.28 -1.98 8.86
N ASN A 71 -14.06 -1.16 9.57
CA ASN A 71 -15.15 -1.67 10.39
C ASN A 71 -16.45 -1.89 9.58
N ASN A 72 -16.59 -1.23 8.43
CA ASN A 72 -17.74 -1.33 7.54
C ASN A 72 -17.43 -2.09 6.24
N GLU A 73 -16.54 -3.07 6.29
CA GLU A 73 -16.08 -3.85 5.13
C GLU A 73 -17.24 -4.43 4.32
N LYS A 74 -18.20 -5.09 4.99
CA LYS A 74 -19.37 -5.69 4.33
C LYS A 74 -20.21 -4.68 3.55
N GLU A 75 -20.42 -3.50 4.13
CA GLU A 75 -21.16 -2.40 3.51
C GLU A 75 -20.45 -1.93 2.23
N LEU A 76 -19.13 -1.73 2.29
CA LEU A 76 -18.31 -1.29 1.16
C LEU A 76 -18.26 -2.32 0.04
N ILE A 77 -18.15 -3.61 0.35
CA ILE A 77 -18.19 -4.70 -0.62
C ILE A 77 -19.53 -4.73 -1.34
N GLN A 78 -20.64 -4.64 -0.60
CA GLN A 78 -21.97 -4.61 -1.20
C GLN A 78 -22.19 -3.37 -2.08
N GLU A 79 -21.67 -2.22 -1.67
CA GLU A 79 -21.71 -1.00 -2.49
C GLU A 79 -20.91 -1.16 -3.79
N ALA A 80 -19.72 -1.74 -3.70
CA ALA A 80 -18.89 -2.03 -4.86
C ALA A 80 -19.60 -2.95 -5.87
N PHE A 81 -20.23 -4.02 -5.40
CA PHE A 81 -21.01 -4.93 -6.25
C PHE A 81 -22.23 -4.28 -6.89
N LYS A 82 -22.91 -3.36 -6.20
CA LYS A 82 -24.05 -2.64 -6.75
C LYS A 82 -23.68 -1.68 -7.89
N LYS A 83 -22.45 -1.14 -7.88
CA LYS A 83 -22.01 -0.15 -8.87
C LYS A 83 -21.56 -0.75 -10.20
N GLY A 84 -21.33 -2.06 -10.28
CA GLY A 84 -20.92 -2.70 -11.53
C GLY A 84 -20.42 -4.13 -11.35
N HIS A 85 -19.92 -4.70 -12.42
CA HIS A 85 -19.34 -6.05 -12.45
C HIS A 85 -17.92 -6.05 -11.86
N ILE A 86 -17.81 -5.75 -10.57
CA ILE A 86 -16.54 -5.77 -9.83
C ILE A 86 -16.35 -7.17 -9.24
N HIS A 87 -15.15 -7.69 -9.32
CA HIS A 87 -14.74 -8.92 -8.67
C HIS A 87 -13.45 -8.65 -7.87
N PHE A 88 -13.26 -9.42 -6.81
CA PHE A 88 -12.06 -9.39 -6.00
C PHE A 88 -11.27 -10.66 -6.27
N MET A 89 -10.00 -10.52 -6.58
CA MET A 89 -9.11 -11.61 -6.97
C MET A 89 -8.27 -12.13 -5.80
N GLU A 90 -7.93 -11.24 -4.88
CA GLU A 90 -7.09 -11.59 -3.73
C GLU A 90 -7.96 -11.93 -2.53
N MET A 91 -7.96 -13.19 -2.15
CA MET A 91 -8.65 -13.68 -0.96
C MET A 91 -7.67 -14.27 0.05
N SER A 92 -7.80 -13.88 1.29
CA SER A 92 -7.01 -14.41 2.39
C SER A 92 -7.92 -15.00 3.47
N GLY A 93 -7.76 -16.31 3.72
CA GLY A 93 -8.57 -17.00 4.73
C GLY A 93 -10.09 -16.96 4.47
N GLY A 94 -10.50 -17.00 3.19
CA GLY A 94 -11.91 -16.92 2.81
C GLY A 94 -12.53 -15.52 2.86
N LYS A 95 -11.71 -14.48 3.09
CA LYS A 95 -12.12 -13.08 3.09
C LYS A 95 -11.48 -12.32 1.94
N ILE A 96 -12.15 -11.28 1.49
CA ILE A 96 -11.60 -10.33 0.51
C ILE A 96 -10.41 -9.61 1.14
N ASN A 97 -9.34 -9.42 0.36
CA ASN A 97 -8.19 -8.64 0.78
C ASN A 97 -8.62 -7.18 0.99
N ALA A 98 -8.41 -6.64 2.20
CA ALA A 98 -8.80 -5.29 2.54
C ALA A 98 -8.08 -4.24 1.69
N THR A 99 -6.82 -4.49 1.32
CA THR A 99 -6.05 -3.61 0.43
C THR A 99 -6.65 -3.55 -0.97
N GLU A 100 -7.13 -4.68 -1.50
CA GLU A 100 -7.83 -4.71 -2.80
C GLU A 100 -9.15 -3.94 -2.74
N LEU A 101 -9.89 -4.05 -1.64
CA LEU A 101 -11.11 -3.28 -1.41
C LEU A 101 -10.82 -1.76 -1.43
N VAL A 102 -9.74 -1.32 -0.78
CA VAL A 102 -9.32 0.09 -0.82
C VAL A 102 -8.99 0.52 -2.26
N GLY A 103 -8.27 -0.30 -3.02
CA GLY A 103 -8.00 -0.06 -4.43
C GLY A 103 -9.28 0.07 -5.28
N ALA A 104 -10.27 -0.77 -5.03
CA ALA A 104 -11.57 -0.71 -5.69
C ALA A 104 -12.34 0.60 -5.37
N ILE A 105 -12.22 1.11 -4.14
CA ILE A 105 -12.81 2.41 -3.78
C ILE A 105 -12.07 3.55 -4.49
N ILE A 106 -10.74 3.54 -4.49
CA ILE A 106 -9.93 4.55 -5.19
C ILE A 106 -10.30 4.62 -6.67
N SER A 107 -10.50 3.47 -7.30
CA SER A 107 -10.87 3.37 -8.73
C SER A 107 -12.28 3.87 -9.06
N GLN A 108 -13.08 4.30 -8.08
CA GLN A 108 -14.39 4.94 -8.34
C GLN A 108 -14.27 6.44 -8.66
N ALA A 109 -13.12 7.04 -8.43
CA ALA A 109 -12.87 8.47 -8.66
C ALA A 109 -12.18 8.72 -10.01
N ASP A 110 -12.09 10.00 -10.39
CA ASP A 110 -11.49 10.43 -11.66
C ASP A 110 -9.98 10.75 -11.54
N SER A 111 -9.45 10.74 -10.31
CA SER A 111 -8.03 10.90 -10.03
C SER A 111 -7.61 10.13 -8.79
N LEU A 112 -6.30 9.84 -8.66
CA LEU A 112 -5.76 9.15 -7.48
C LEU A 112 -5.99 9.97 -6.21
N VAL A 113 -5.84 11.28 -6.27
CA VAL A 113 -6.04 12.17 -5.10
C VAL A 113 -7.51 12.15 -4.65
N GLU A 114 -8.45 12.24 -5.58
CA GLU A 114 -9.88 12.13 -5.27
C GLU A 114 -10.24 10.73 -4.78
N GLY A 115 -9.64 9.69 -5.37
CA GLY A 115 -9.82 8.31 -4.92
C GLY A 115 -9.34 8.08 -3.48
N LEU A 116 -8.18 8.64 -3.12
CA LEU A 116 -7.66 8.59 -1.75
C LEU A 116 -8.60 9.33 -0.77
N LYS A 117 -9.10 10.51 -1.14
CA LYS A 117 -10.09 11.23 -0.33
C LYS A 117 -11.38 10.41 -0.16
N LEU A 118 -11.89 9.85 -1.24
CA LEU A 118 -13.08 9.02 -1.22
C LEU A 118 -12.90 7.80 -0.30
N ALA A 119 -11.74 7.14 -0.35
CA ALA A 119 -11.43 6.02 0.54
C ALA A 119 -11.46 6.45 2.01
N GLN A 120 -10.84 7.58 2.35
CA GLN A 120 -10.84 8.10 3.73
C GLN A 120 -12.23 8.56 4.21
N GLU A 121 -13.11 8.98 3.31
CA GLU A 121 -14.49 9.35 3.63
C GLU A 121 -15.39 8.13 3.87
N LYS A 122 -15.24 7.10 3.05
CA LYS A 122 -16.09 5.91 3.09
C LYS A 122 -15.69 4.90 4.17
N ILE A 123 -14.39 4.78 4.47
CA ILE A 123 -13.89 3.81 5.44
C ILE A 123 -14.22 4.28 6.86
N LYS A 124 -15.01 3.49 7.57
CA LYS A 124 -15.23 3.65 9.01
C LYS A 124 -14.20 2.82 9.77
N GLY A 125 -13.21 3.49 10.34
CA GLY A 125 -12.10 2.85 11.04
C GLY A 125 -10.83 3.68 11.00
N SER A 126 -9.70 3.01 10.85
CA SER A 126 -8.40 3.65 10.63
C SER A 126 -7.81 3.15 9.31
N MET A 127 -7.18 4.04 8.55
CA MET A 127 -6.56 3.64 7.29
C MET A 127 -5.44 4.60 6.91
N THR A 128 -4.23 4.05 6.75
CA THR A 128 -3.12 4.72 6.10
C THR A 128 -2.80 3.99 4.80
N ILE A 129 -2.66 4.73 3.72
CA ILE A 129 -2.50 4.21 2.36
C ILE A 129 -1.23 4.79 1.76
N LEU A 130 -0.40 3.94 1.16
CA LEU A 130 0.70 4.34 0.28
C LEU A 130 0.40 3.85 -1.13
N LEU A 131 0.54 4.74 -2.11
CA LEU A 131 0.51 4.39 -3.53
C LEU A 131 1.87 4.72 -4.14
N LEU A 132 2.49 3.73 -4.77
CA LEU A 132 3.65 3.92 -5.63
C LEU A 132 3.18 3.98 -7.07
N THR A 133 3.44 5.10 -7.73
CA THR A 133 3.10 5.35 -9.14
C THR A 133 4.36 5.66 -9.95
N PRO A 134 4.30 5.68 -11.30
CA PRO A 134 5.41 6.14 -12.13
C PRO A 134 5.87 7.57 -11.83
N GLU A 135 4.96 8.44 -11.34
CA GLU A 135 5.25 9.85 -11.05
C GLU A 135 5.73 10.11 -9.62
N GLY A 136 5.51 9.16 -8.70
CA GLY A 136 5.89 9.36 -7.30
C GLY A 136 5.08 8.53 -6.32
N ILE A 137 5.25 8.84 -5.05
CA ILE A 137 4.57 8.16 -3.94
C ILE A 137 3.51 9.08 -3.34
N TYR A 138 2.28 8.61 -3.28
CA TYR A 138 1.20 9.26 -2.54
C TYR A 138 1.06 8.62 -1.17
N ILE A 139 0.81 9.47 -0.18
CA ILE A 139 0.48 9.03 1.18
C ILE A 139 -0.84 9.65 1.62
N SER A 140 -1.69 8.82 2.22
CA SER A 140 -2.96 9.25 2.80
C SER A 140 -3.18 8.57 4.14
N ARG A 141 -3.69 9.30 5.11
CA ARG A 141 -4.10 8.75 6.41
C ARG A 141 -5.51 9.21 6.79
N ASP A 142 -6.15 8.47 7.67
CA ASP A 142 -7.49 8.83 8.16
C ASP A 142 -7.49 10.16 8.94
N ARG A 143 -8.67 10.78 9.02
CA ARG A 143 -8.87 12.10 9.63
C ARG A 143 -8.44 12.18 11.10
N LEU A 144 -8.52 11.07 11.81
CA LEU A 144 -8.11 10.98 13.21
C LEU A 144 -6.61 10.73 13.36
N GLY A 145 -5.92 10.35 12.28
CA GLY A 145 -4.48 10.12 12.26
C GLY A 145 -4.02 9.04 13.24
N ARG A 146 -4.81 7.99 13.41
CA ARG A 146 -4.51 6.91 14.36
C ARG A 146 -3.23 6.17 14.05
N THR A 147 -2.91 6.05 12.77
CA THR A 147 -1.62 5.54 12.31
C THR A 147 -0.79 6.73 11.87
N PRO A 148 0.38 6.98 12.48
CA PRO A 148 1.24 8.08 12.10
C PRO A 148 1.71 7.98 10.64
N ALA A 149 2.07 9.11 10.06
CA ALA A 149 2.75 9.19 8.78
C ALA A 149 3.77 10.31 8.89
N ILE A 150 5.02 9.94 9.02
CA ILE A 150 6.14 10.85 9.26
C ILE A 150 7.00 10.87 8.00
N ILE A 151 7.21 12.06 7.45
CA ILE A 151 8.00 12.26 6.24
C ILE A 151 9.39 12.73 6.67
N GLY A 152 10.41 12.03 6.19
CA GLY A 152 11.81 12.39 6.33
C GLY A 152 12.41 12.87 5.02
N HIS A 153 13.38 13.75 5.11
CA HIS A 153 14.09 14.30 3.95
C HIS A 153 15.61 14.16 4.11
N LYS A 154 16.29 13.85 3.00
CA LYS A 154 17.74 13.79 2.93
C LYS A 154 18.21 13.98 1.48
N ASP A 155 19.09 14.97 1.25
CA ASP A 155 19.83 15.15 -0.03
C ASP A 155 18.97 14.96 -1.29
N GLY A 156 17.78 15.56 -1.31
CA GLY A 156 16.84 15.45 -2.43
C GLY A 156 16.04 14.13 -2.47
N ALA A 157 16.18 13.28 -1.46
CA ALA A 157 15.39 12.07 -1.28
C ALA A 157 14.35 12.24 -0.16
N PHE A 158 13.23 11.57 -0.31
CA PHE A 158 12.16 11.54 0.69
C PHE A 158 11.87 10.12 1.11
N CYS A 159 11.52 9.94 2.36
CA CYS A 159 10.96 8.70 2.87
C CYS A 159 9.74 8.97 3.71
N VAL A 160 8.90 7.96 3.88
CA VAL A 160 7.75 8.00 4.77
C VAL A 160 7.66 6.70 5.56
N SER A 161 7.40 6.84 6.84
CA SER A 161 7.26 5.72 7.77
C SER A 161 6.26 6.05 8.86
N PHE A 162 5.83 5.06 9.62
CA PHE A 162 5.03 5.27 10.83
C PHE A 162 5.88 5.70 12.02
N GLU A 163 7.18 5.44 11.95
CA GLU A 163 8.13 5.68 13.03
C GLU A 163 9.37 6.39 12.47
N SER A 164 9.77 7.51 13.07
CA SER A 164 10.93 8.28 12.61
C SER A 164 12.26 7.54 12.78
N PHE A 165 12.40 6.71 13.81
CA PHE A 165 13.64 5.97 14.03
C PHE A 165 14.00 5.03 12.85
N ALA A 166 13.02 4.60 12.08
CA ALA A 166 13.24 3.72 10.93
C ALA A 166 14.18 4.33 9.88
N TYR A 167 14.18 5.65 9.73
CA TYR A 167 14.97 6.35 8.74
C TYR A 167 16.04 7.29 9.31
N ILE A 168 15.97 7.64 10.59
CA ILE A 168 17.00 8.48 11.24
C ILE A 168 18.37 7.81 11.12
N ASN A 169 18.45 6.51 11.31
CA ASN A 169 19.69 5.72 11.15
C ASN A 169 20.24 5.75 9.71
N LEU A 170 19.43 6.14 8.74
CA LEU A 170 19.83 6.30 7.35
C LEU A 170 20.18 7.77 7.02
N GLY A 171 20.16 8.65 8.02
CA GLY A 171 20.51 10.07 7.91
C GLY A 171 19.40 10.95 7.33
N TYR A 172 18.15 10.51 7.41
CA TYR A 172 17.00 11.38 7.11
C TYR A 172 16.63 12.22 8.34
N THR A 173 16.11 13.41 8.12
CA THR A 173 15.62 14.34 9.14
C THR A 173 14.17 14.72 8.89
#